data_d9da5ff26a8da6726af26ec8f9ba1743
#
_entry.id   d9da5ff26a8da6726af26ec8f9ba1743
#
_cell.length_a   1.000
_cell.length_b   1.000
_cell.length_c   1.000
_cell.angle_alpha   90.00
_cell.angle_beta   90.00
_cell.angle_gamma   90.00
#
_symmetry.space_group_name_H-M   'P 1'
#
loop_
_entity.id
_entity.type
_entity.pdbx_description
1 polymer ?
#
loop_
_entity_poly.entity_id
_entity_poly.type
_entity_poly.pdbx_seq_one_letter_code
_entity_poly.pdbx_strand_id
1 'polypeptide(L)'
;TMSGDQIFGNIRTAATTFNVQPNPSNIGQGVATATIANASALTGHNYELNFDVTGTQVSVVNKTTGATVLPATPYVSGGTISFDGIDMSITSSPAAPAPGDKFSIQPGNQNIFETLTDLVNALSTPVNTVAGKKDLTAALQQANGNLDKSLNNVLTARGQIGVSLKEVESLDSEGDAKGLAFKQSLSEIQ
;
A
#
# COMPACT_ATOMS: atom_id res chain seq x y z
N THR A 1 -12.24 16.71 9.46
CA THR A 1 -10.79 16.78 9.67
C THR A 1 -10.18 15.44 9.26
N MET A 2 -9.28 15.43 8.29
CA MET A 2 -8.54 14.21 7.92
C MET A 2 -7.62 13.82 9.08
N SER A 3 -7.58 12.52 9.41
CA SER A 3 -6.63 12.01 10.40
C SER A 3 -5.22 11.95 9.78
N GLY A 4 -4.18 11.92 10.63
CA GLY A 4 -2.81 11.71 10.16
C GLY A 4 -2.66 10.45 9.31
N ASP A 5 -3.44 9.41 9.62
CA ASP A 5 -3.50 8.17 8.84
C ASP A 5 -4.09 8.38 7.44
N GLN A 6 -4.97 9.34 7.24
CA GLN A 6 -5.49 9.69 5.92
C GLN A 6 -4.52 10.54 5.12
N ILE A 7 -3.63 11.26 5.77
CA ILE A 7 -2.65 12.15 5.15
C ILE A 7 -1.37 11.39 4.79
N PHE A 8 -0.82 10.62 5.74
CA PHE A 8 0.48 9.94 5.60
C PHE A 8 0.35 8.46 5.27
N GLY A 9 -0.82 7.95 5.30
CA GLY A 9 -1.14 6.62 4.97
C GLY A 9 -2.63 6.44 4.98
N ASN A 10 -3.22 6.21 3.89
CA ASN A 10 -4.55 5.61 3.84
C ASN A 10 -4.37 4.11 4.00
N ILE A 11 -3.91 3.74 5.13
CA ILE A 11 -2.78 2.93 5.32
C ILE A 11 -3.12 1.62 5.92
N ARG A 12 -4.13 1.41 6.68
CA ARG A 12 -4.24 0.12 7.36
C ARG A 12 -5.63 -0.30 7.78
N THR A 13 -6.63 0.53 7.66
CA THR A 13 -7.95 0.20 8.17
C THR A 13 -8.87 -0.45 7.17
N ALA A 14 -8.53 -0.46 5.90
CA ALA A 14 -9.22 -1.26 4.87
C ALA A 14 -8.36 -1.30 3.60
N ALA A 15 -7.29 -2.07 3.59
CA ALA A 15 -6.75 -2.49 2.32
C ALA A 15 -7.85 -3.29 1.60
N THR A 16 -8.53 -2.66 0.67
CA THR A 16 -9.56 -3.33 -0.14
C THR A 16 -8.94 -4.07 -1.32
N THR A 17 -7.65 -3.86 -1.55
CA THR A 17 -6.92 -4.44 -2.67
C THR A 17 -5.45 -4.68 -2.30
N PHE A 18 -4.84 -5.65 -2.95
CA PHE A 18 -3.41 -5.89 -2.90
C PHE A 18 -2.79 -5.57 -4.26
N ASN A 19 -1.61 -4.98 -4.25
CA ASN A 19 -0.76 -4.87 -5.41
C ASN A 19 0.13 -6.11 -5.45
N VAL A 20 -0.10 -6.99 -6.42
CA VAL A 20 0.71 -8.19 -6.64
C VAL A 20 1.56 -7.96 -7.89
N GLN A 21 2.87 -8.05 -7.72
CA GLN A 21 3.83 -7.82 -8.80
C GLN A 21 4.75 -9.04 -8.95
N PRO A 22 4.92 -9.56 -10.17
CA PRO A 22 5.98 -10.53 -10.44
C PRO A 22 7.34 -9.85 -10.32
N ASN A 23 8.32 -10.56 -9.78
CA ASN A 23 9.69 -10.07 -9.77
C ASN A 23 10.20 -9.93 -11.22
N PRO A 24 10.89 -8.82 -11.57
CA PRO A 24 11.43 -8.62 -12.92
C PRO A 24 12.40 -9.71 -13.40
N SER A 25 12.97 -10.47 -12.48
CA SER A 25 13.88 -11.60 -12.77
C SER A 25 13.16 -12.92 -13.01
N ASN A 26 11.83 -12.96 -12.84
CA ASN A 26 11.02 -14.14 -13.12
C ASN A 26 11.19 -14.56 -14.60
N ILE A 27 11.28 -15.85 -14.82
CA ILE A 27 11.36 -16.44 -16.16
C ILE A 27 10.06 -17.14 -16.56
N GLY A 28 9.21 -17.47 -15.60
CA GLY A 28 7.85 -17.96 -15.83
C GLY A 28 6.87 -16.84 -16.14
N GLN A 29 5.65 -17.21 -16.54
CA GLN A 29 4.58 -16.27 -16.92
C GLN A 29 3.32 -16.48 -16.09
N GLY A 30 3.45 -16.99 -14.86
CA GLY A 30 2.32 -17.11 -13.94
C GLY A 30 1.68 -15.76 -13.63
N VAL A 31 0.34 -15.71 -13.62
CA VAL A 31 -0.43 -14.54 -13.22
C VAL A 31 -0.93 -14.73 -11.81
N ALA A 32 -0.57 -13.81 -10.93
CA ALA A 32 -0.90 -13.84 -9.53
C ALA A 32 -1.96 -12.80 -9.18
N THR A 33 -2.92 -13.20 -8.34
CA THR A 33 -3.95 -12.32 -7.78
C THR A 33 -4.04 -12.54 -6.28
N ALA A 34 -4.39 -11.52 -5.53
CA ALA A 34 -4.61 -11.61 -4.09
C ALA A 34 -5.92 -10.91 -3.70
N THR A 35 -6.63 -11.52 -2.76
CA THR A 35 -7.90 -11.03 -2.23
C THR A 35 -7.89 -11.09 -0.70
N ILE A 36 -8.78 -10.35 -0.06
CA ILE A 36 -8.93 -10.38 1.39
C ILE A 36 -9.83 -11.56 1.77
N ALA A 37 -9.28 -12.52 2.52
CA ALA A 37 -10.03 -13.62 3.11
C ALA A 37 -10.58 -13.24 4.50
N ASN A 38 -9.77 -12.56 5.31
CA ASN A 38 -10.15 -12.13 6.66
C ASN A 38 -9.55 -10.75 6.98
N ALA A 39 -10.39 -9.72 6.94
CA ALA A 39 -9.96 -8.35 7.18
C ALA A 39 -9.40 -8.10 8.58
N SER A 40 -9.84 -8.85 9.59
CA SER A 40 -9.35 -8.70 10.97
C SER A 40 -7.97 -9.33 11.20
N ALA A 41 -7.53 -10.21 10.30
CA ALA A 41 -6.21 -10.85 10.34
C ALA A 41 -5.15 -10.12 9.50
N LEU A 42 -5.54 -9.06 8.76
CA LEU A 42 -4.61 -8.29 7.95
C LEU A 42 -3.61 -7.54 8.83
N THR A 43 -2.34 -7.70 8.53
CA THR A 43 -1.25 -7.04 9.24
C THR A 43 -0.83 -5.71 8.59
N GLY A 44 -1.18 -5.51 7.31
CA GLY A 44 -0.69 -4.40 6.48
C GLY A 44 0.80 -4.51 6.12
N HIS A 45 1.40 -5.68 6.29
CA HIS A 45 2.80 -5.92 5.95
C HIS A 45 2.98 -6.23 4.46
N ASN A 46 4.22 -6.14 4.01
CA ASN A 46 4.64 -6.58 2.68
C ASN A 46 5.06 -8.04 2.73
N TYR A 47 4.72 -8.79 1.69
CA TYR A 47 5.05 -10.20 1.59
C TYR A 47 5.75 -10.53 0.28
N GLU A 48 6.50 -11.61 0.28
CA GLU A 48 7.09 -12.19 -0.92
C GLU A 48 6.75 -13.68 -0.96
N LEU A 49 6.07 -14.10 -2.03
CA LEU A 49 5.87 -15.50 -2.33
C LEU A 49 7.03 -15.98 -3.21
N ASN A 50 7.63 -17.09 -2.83
CA ASN A 50 8.78 -17.68 -3.51
C ASN A 50 8.44 -19.09 -3.99
N PHE A 51 8.70 -19.39 -5.26
CA PHE A 51 8.74 -20.75 -5.78
C PHE A 51 10.07 -21.39 -5.43
N ASP A 52 10.05 -22.66 -5.08
CA ASP A 52 11.25 -23.44 -4.83
C ASP A 52 12.05 -23.69 -6.12
N VAL A 53 13.23 -24.29 -6.00
CA VAL A 53 14.11 -24.61 -7.12
C VAL A 53 13.54 -25.66 -8.08
N THR A 54 12.45 -26.33 -7.71
CA THR A 54 11.74 -27.30 -8.55
C THR A 54 10.47 -26.72 -9.19
N GLY A 55 9.99 -25.56 -8.70
CA GLY A 55 8.74 -24.94 -9.14
C GLY A 55 7.48 -25.67 -8.66
N THR A 56 7.62 -26.61 -7.72
CA THR A 56 6.52 -27.47 -7.23
C THR A 56 6.00 -27.05 -5.86
N GLN A 57 6.71 -26.21 -5.14
CA GLN A 57 6.34 -25.71 -3.83
C GLN A 57 6.43 -24.20 -3.79
N VAL A 58 5.62 -23.61 -2.93
CA VAL A 58 5.62 -22.17 -2.61
C VAL A 58 5.82 -21.94 -1.12
N SER A 59 6.48 -20.87 -0.80
CA SER A 59 6.58 -20.35 0.57
C SER A 59 6.30 -18.86 0.58
N VAL A 60 5.84 -18.31 1.71
CA VAL A 60 5.61 -16.86 1.85
C VAL A 60 6.41 -16.32 3.02
N VAL A 61 7.16 -15.27 2.75
CA VAL A 61 7.95 -14.54 3.74
C VAL A 61 7.35 -13.15 3.92
N ASN A 62 7.13 -12.77 5.15
CA ASN A 62 6.79 -11.40 5.53
C ASN A 62 8.05 -10.53 5.43
N LYS A 63 8.10 -9.64 4.45
CA LYS A 63 9.27 -8.78 4.20
C LYS A 63 9.45 -7.68 5.24
N THR A 64 8.38 -7.32 5.93
CA THR A 64 8.43 -6.29 6.98
C THR A 64 9.06 -6.84 8.26
N THR A 65 8.80 -8.10 8.61
CA THR A 65 9.30 -8.72 9.85
C THR A 65 10.42 -9.74 9.63
N GLY A 66 10.60 -10.20 8.38
CA GLY A 66 11.54 -11.29 8.04
C GLY A 66 11.01 -12.69 8.39
N ALA A 67 9.81 -12.84 8.94
CA ALA A 67 9.26 -14.12 9.35
C ALA A 67 8.68 -14.90 8.16
N THR A 68 8.84 -16.23 8.15
CA THR A 68 8.12 -17.11 7.22
C THR A 68 6.71 -17.32 7.74
N VAL A 69 5.70 -16.82 7.03
CA VAL A 69 4.27 -16.94 7.39
C VAL A 69 3.59 -18.15 6.76
N LEU A 70 4.12 -18.63 5.65
CA LEU A 70 3.73 -19.90 5.04
C LEU A 70 5.01 -20.70 4.72
N PRO A 71 5.24 -21.85 5.38
CA PRO A 71 6.35 -22.74 5.04
C PRO A 71 6.13 -23.36 3.67
N ALA A 72 7.17 -24.00 3.12
CA ALA A 72 7.11 -24.66 1.82
C ALA A 72 5.89 -25.62 1.74
N THR A 73 4.97 -25.31 0.84
CA THR A 73 3.70 -26.01 0.65
C THR A 73 3.54 -26.35 -0.83
N PRO A 74 3.00 -27.52 -1.18
CA PRO A 74 2.79 -27.90 -2.58
C PRO A 74 1.98 -26.85 -3.35
N TYR A 75 2.48 -26.47 -4.51
CA TYR A 75 1.81 -25.55 -5.41
C TYR A 75 0.82 -26.27 -6.33
N VAL A 76 -0.38 -25.71 -6.45
CA VAL A 76 -1.38 -26.13 -7.44
C VAL A 76 -1.82 -24.90 -8.23
N SER A 77 -1.78 -24.98 -9.56
CA SER A 77 -2.19 -23.86 -10.43
C SER A 77 -3.66 -23.48 -10.16
N GLY A 78 -3.89 -22.20 -9.89
CA GLY A 78 -5.20 -21.68 -9.52
C GLY A 78 -5.70 -22.07 -8.11
N GLY A 79 -4.90 -22.86 -7.37
CA GLY A 79 -5.19 -23.17 -5.97
C GLY A 79 -5.06 -21.96 -5.06
N THR A 80 -5.78 -21.95 -3.95
CA THR A 80 -5.72 -20.89 -2.95
C THR A 80 -4.52 -21.08 -2.03
N ILE A 81 -3.75 -20.02 -1.85
CA ILE A 81 -2.61 -19.92 -0.94
C ILE A 81 -2.99 -18.88 0.12
N SER A 82 -3.27 -19.33 1.35
CA SER A 82 -3.79 -18.48 2.43
C SER A 82 -2.70 -18.17 3.46
N PHE A 83 -2.56 -16.89 3.84
CA PHE A 83 -1.68 -16.40 4.89
C PHE A 83 -2.14 -15.04 5.41
N ASP A 84 -2.01 -14.76 6.69
CA ASP A 84 -2.27 -13.47 7.36
C ASP A 84 -3.56 -12.74 6.87
N GLY A 85 -4.65 -13.48 6.63
CA GLY A 85 -5.93 -12.95 6.17
C GLY A 85 -5.99 -12.65 4.67
N ILE A 86 -5.00 -13.08 3.91
CA ILE A 86 -4.88 -12.91 2.46
C ILE A 86 -5.07 -14.27 1.79
N ASP A 87 -5.90 -14.34 0.76
CA ASP A 87 -5.99 -15.45 -0.17
C ASP A 87 -5.35 -15.04 -1.50
N MET A 88 -4.34 -15.77 -1.89
CA MET A 88 -3.62 -15.58 -3.13
C MET A 88 -3.83 -16.76 -4.07
N SER A 89 -3.93 -16.51 -5.36
CA SER A 89 -3.98 -17.54 -6.40
C SER A 89 -3.02 -17.19 -7.50
N ILE A 90 -2.32 -18.20 -8.02
CA ILE A 90 -1.41 -18.05 -9.16
C ILE A 90 -1.85 -19.03 -10.22
N THR A 91 -2.14 -18.51 -11.41
CA THR A 91 -2.56 -19.32 -12.54
C THR A 91 -1.41 -19.56 -13.53
N SER A 92 -1.39 -20.71 -14.15
CA SER A 92 -0.42 -21.09 -15.19
C SER A 92 -0.86 -20.66 -16.59
N SER A 93 -1.38 -19.45 -16.75
CA SER A 93 -1.83 -18.93 -18.03
C SER A 93 -1.17 -17.57 -18.29
N PRO A 94 -0.48 -17.37 -19.42
CA PRO A 94 -0.28 -18.26 -20.57
C PRO A 94 0.71 -19.39 -20.34
N ALA A 95 1.54 -19.34 -19.29
CA ALA A 95 2.48 -20.42 -18.93
C ALA A 95 2.63 -20.52 -17.42
N ALA A 96 3.15 -21.66 -16.93
CA ALA A 96 3.39 -21.88 -15.51
C ALA A 96 4.45 -20.92 -14.94
N PRO A 97 4.40 -20.62 -13.62
CA PRO A 97 5.55 -20.09 -12.92
C PRO A 97 6.75 -21.01 -13.05
N ALA A 98 7.93 -20.45 -13.08
CA ALA A 98 9.18 -21.21 -13.19
C ALA A 98 9.81 -21.41 -11.80
N PRO A 99 10.73 -22.38 -11.69
CA PRO A 99 11.56 -22.55 -10.50
C PRO A 99 12.28 -21.26 -10.11
N GLY A 100 12.15 -20.87 -8.83
CA GLY A 100 12.76 -19.65 -8.30
C GLY A 100 12.03 -18.36 -8.59
N ASP A 101 10.86 -18.40 -9.27
CA ASP A 101 10.03 -17.21 -9.47
C ASP A 101 9.52 -16.65 -8.14
N LYS A 102 9.34 -15.34 -8.11
CA LYS A 102 8.90 -14.60 -6.93
C LYS A 102 7.79 -13.63 -7.27
N PHE A 103 6.90 -13.42 -6.30
CA PHE A 103 5.84 -12.44 -6.39
C PHE A 103 5.82 -11.60 -5.12
N SER A 104 5.86 -10.28 -5.28
CA SER A 104 5.66 -9.36 -4.17
C SER A 104 4.17 -9.08 -3.98
N ILE A 105 3.71 -9.11 -2.74
CA ILE A 105 2.34 -8.79 -2.34
C ILE A 105 2.41 -7.62 -1.38
N GLN A 106 1.79 -6.52 -1.77
CA GLN A 106 1.78 -5.30 -0.98
C GLN A 106 0.35 -4.84 -0.78
N PRO A 107 -0.01 -4.30 0.40
CA PRO A 107 -1.28 -3.62 0.57
C PRO A 107 -1.42 -2.51 -0.48
N GLY A 108 -2.58 -2.38 -1.08
CA GLY A 108 -2.86 -1.34 -2.08
C GLY A 108 -2.69 0.09 -1.53
N ASN A 109 -2.62 0.21 -0.22
CA ASN A 109 -2.44 1.45 0.55
C ASN A 109 -1.13 1.40 1.33
N GLN A 110 0.00 1.34 0.66
CA GLN A 110 1.29 1.30 1.34
C GLN A 110 1.62 2.64 2.02
N ASN A 111 2.20 2.56 3.23
CA ASN A 111 2.66 3.69 4.03
C ASN A 111 3.96 4.28 3.43
N ILE A 112 4.08 5.60 3.42
CA ILE A 112 5.29 6.26 2.94
C ILE A 112 6.53 5.82 3.74
N PHE A 113 6.40 5.59 5.04
CA PHE A 113 7.52 5.13 5.88
C PHE A 113 7.93 3.69 5.56
N GLU A 114 6.98 2.82 5.23
CA GLU A 114 7.28 1.47 4.73
C GLU A 114 7.95 1.53 3.36
N THR A 115 7.46 2.38 2.46
CA THR A 115 8.10 2.62 1.16
C THR A 115 9.57 3.06 1.32
N LEU A 116 9.85 3.96 2.27
CA LEU A 116 11.22 4.40 2.55
C LEU A 116 12.06 3.28 3.16
N THR A 117 11.49 2.46 4.04
CA THR A 117 12.18 1.30 4.63
C THR A 117 12.51 0.26 3.57
N ASP A 118 11.57 -0.06 2.69
CA ASP A 118 11.77 -0.99 1.58
C ASP A 118 12.85 -0.48 0.62
N LEU A 119 12.84 0.83 0.33
CA LEU A 119 13.86 1.47 -0.48
C LEU A 119 15.26 1.38 0.16
N VAL A 120 15.37 1.65 1.45
CA VAL A 120 16.63 1.51 2.19
C VAL A 120 17.12 0.06 2.15
N ASN A 121 16.23 -0.91 2.35
CA ASN A 121 16.57 -2.33 2.27
C ASN A 121 17.05 -2.72 0.86
N ALA A 122 16.36 -2.25 -0.19
CA ALA A 122 16.76 -2.50 -1.57
C ALA A 122 18.14 -1.91 -1.90
N LEU A 123 18.42 -0.68 -1.43
CA LEU A 123 19.71 -0.01 -1.62
C LEU A 123 20.83 -0.66 -0.80
N SER A 124 20.52 -1.29 0.33
CA SER A 124 21.48 -1.98 1.20
C SER A 124 21.83 -3.37 0.70
N THR A 125 21.08 -3.90 -0.28
CA THR A 125 21.32 -5.22 -0.85
C THR A 125 22.40 -5.14 -1.95
N PRO A 126 23.47 -5.95 -1.90
CA PRO A 126 24.52 -5.93 -2.94
C PRO A 126 23.96 -6.28 -4.32
N VAL A 127 24.15 -5.41 -5.30
CA VAL A 127 23.65 -5.56 -6.70
C VAL A 127 24.74 -6.07 -7.65
N ASN A 128 25.39 -7.15 -7.30
CA ASN A 128 26.53 -7.69 -8.07
C ASN A 128 26.11 -8.55 -9.29
N THR A 129 24.80 -8.76 -9.48
CA THR A 129 24.24 -9.58 -10.57
C THR A 129 23.30 -8.76 -11.45
N VAL A 130 23.05 -9.24 -12.67
CA VAL A 130 22.06 -8.63 -13.59
C VAL A 130 20.66 -8.68 -12.95
N ALA A 131 20.31 -9.77 -12.28
CA ALA A 131 19.06 -9.91 -11.55
C ALA A 131 18.95 -8.85 -10.43
N GLY A 132 19.97 -8.72 -9.57
CA GLY A 132 19.97 -7.73 -8.51
C GLY A 132 19.84 -6.28 -9.02
N LYS A 133 20.41 -5.96 -10.17
CA LYS A 133 20.22 -4.64 -10.82
C LYS A 133 18.79 -4.41 -11.26
N LYS A 134 18.12 -5.44 -11.82
CA LYS A 134 16.70 -5.35 -12.20
C LYS A 134 15.81 -5.20 -10.97
N ASP A 135 16.08 -5.95 -9.91
CA ASP A 135 15.34 -5.88 -8.64
C ASP A 135 15.46 -4.49 -8.01
N LEU A 136 16.66 -3.90 -8.00
CA LEU A 136 16.86 -2.54 -7.52
C LEU A 136 16.11 -1.52 -8.38
N THR A 137 16.15 -1.66 -9.70
CA THR A 137 15.41 -0.76 -10.60
C THR A 137 13.90 -0.83 -10.35
N ALA A 138 13.36 -2.03 -10.16
CA ALA A 138 11.94 -2.22 -9.84
C ALA A 138 11.58 -1.60 -8.48
N ALA A 139 12.41 -1.79 -7.45
CA ALA A 139 12.21 -1.20 -6.13
C ALA A 139 12.22 0.35 -6.19
N LEU A 140 13.13 0.94 -6.96
CA LEU A 140 13.20 2.38 -7.20
C LEU A 140 11.96 2.91 -7.92
N GLN A 141 11.51 2.23 -8.97
CA GLN A 141 10.29 2.62 -9.70
C GLN A 141 9.05 2.56 -8.80
N GLN A 142 8.95 1.51 -7.99
CA GLN A 142 7.85 1.34 -7.05
C GLN A 142 7.86 2.41 -5.95
N ALA A 143 9.03 2.67 -5.36
CA ALA A 143 9.19 3.73 -4.37
C ALA A 143 8.78 5.09 -4.94
N ASN A 144 9.19 5.40 -6.18
CA ASN A 144 8.83 6.65 -6.85
C ASN A 144 7.30 6.77 -7.05
N GLY A 145 6.64 5.71 -7.53
CA GLY A 145 5.19 5.69 -7.69
C GLY A 145 4.42 5.84 -6.36
N ASN A 146 4.94 5.27 -5.27
CA ASN A 146 4.35 5.40 -3.94
C ASN A 146 4.56 6.81 -3.35
N LEU A 147 5.74 7.41 -3.58
CA LEU A 147 6.03 8.79 -3.20
C LEU A 147 5.12 9.78 -3.93
N ASP A 148 4.90 9.60 -5.22
CA ASP A 148 3.98 10.45 -6.01
C ASP A 148 2.55 10.36 -5.48
N LYS A 149 2.07 9.17 -5.15
CA LYS A 149 0.74 8.97 -4.53
C LYS A 149 0.65 9.66 -3.17
N SER A 150 1.67 9.53 -2.34
CA SER A 150 1.73 10.16 -1.02
C SER A 150 1.75 11.69 -1.13
N LEU A 151 2.50 12.23 -2.09
CA LEU A 151 2.51 13.66 -2.38
C LEU A 151 1.12 14.17 -2.79
N ASN A 152 0.43 13.43 -3.67
CA ASN A 152 -0.92 13.77 -4.08
C ASN A 152 -1.92 13.74 -2.91
N ASN A 153 -1.78 12.80 -1.98
CA ASN A 153 -2.60 12.74 -0.77
C ASN A 153 -2.37 13.98 0.13
N VAL A 154 -1.10 14.38 0.32
CA VAL A 154 -0.76 15.59 1.07
C VAL A 154 -1.31 16.84 0.40
N LEU A 155 -1.20 16.96 -0.92
CA LEU A 155 -1.76 18.09 -1.67
C LEU A 155 -3.29 18.16 -1.57
N THR A 156 -3.96 17.01 -1.63
CA THR A 156 -5.42 16.91 -1.46
C THR A 156 -5.83 17.33 -0.04
N ALA A 157 -5.14 16.84 0.98
CA ALA A 157 -5.37 17.21 2.37
C ALA A 157 -5.17 18.71 2.59
N ARG A 158 -4.10 19.29 2.04
CA ARG A 158 -3.85 20.74 2.08
C ARG A 158 -4.97 21.54 1.42
N GLY A 159 -5.47 21.07 0.28
CA GLY A 159 -6.61 21.68 -0.40
C GLY A 159 -7.87 21.68 0.46
N GLN A 160 -8.18 20.55 1.10
CA GLN A 160 -9.34 20.43 2.00
C GLN A 160 -9.21 21.33 3.23
N ILE A 161 -8.03 21.41 3.84
CA ILE A 161 -7.77 22.33 4.96
C ILE A 161 -7.98 23.78 4.51
N GLY A 162 -7.52 24.15 3.31
CA GLY A 162 -7.73 25.49 2.76
C GLY A 162 -9.22 25.84 2.55
N VAL A 163 -10.02 24.87 2.11
CA VAL A 163 -11.48 25.05 2.00
C VAL A 163 -12.12 25.20 3.37
N SER A 164 -11.78 24.34 4.33
CA SER A 164 -12.32 24.42 5.69
C SER A 164 -11.94 25.73 6.40
N LEU A 165 -10.73 26.25 6.17
CA LEU A 165 -10.30 27.52 6.70
C LEU A 165 -11.16 28.68 6.16
N LYS A 166 -11.42 28.70 4.86
CA LYS A 166 -12.31 29.70 4.25
C LYS A 166 -13.74 29.63 4.79
N GLU A 167 -14.23 28.41 5.06
CA GLU A 167 -15.55 28.22 5.65
C GLU A 167 -15.61 28.79 7.08
N VAL A 168 -14.57 28.56 7.88
CA VAL A 168 -14.45 29.15 9.23
C VAL A 168 -14.39 30.69 9.17
N GLU A 169 -13.56 31.24 8.25
CA GLU A 169 -13.47 32.69 8.05
C GLU A 169 -14.84 33.29 7.63
N SER A 170 -15.61 32.58 6.78
CA SER A 170 -16.95 32.99 6.38
C SER A 170 -17.93 32.98 7.54
N LEU A 171 -17.89 31.94 8.38
CA LEU A 171 -18.75 31.84 9.58
C LEU A 171 -18.41 32.89 10.63
N ASP A 172 -17.13 33.21 10.80
CA ASP A 172 -16.68 34.28 11.70
C ASP A 172 -17.23 35.65 11.26
N SER A 173 -17.08 35.97 9.97
CA SER A 173 -17.63 37.20 9.37
C SER A 173 -19.15 37.28 9.48
N GLU A 174 -19.87 36.16 9.29
CA GLU A 174 -21.32 36.12 9.47
C GLU A 174 -21.72 36.30 10.94
N GLY A 175 -20.92 35.73 11.86
CA GLY A 175 -21.08 35.91 13.32
C GLY A 175 -20.96 37.37 13.74
N ASP A 176 -19.91 38.04 13.24
CA ASP A 176 -19.70 39.48 13.50
C ASP A 176 -20.83 40.36 12.96
N ALA A 177 -21.28 40.07 11.73
CA ALA A 177 -22.42 40.79 11.13
C ALA A 177 -23.70 40.61 11.93
N LYS A 178 -24.01 39.41 12.40
CA LYS A 178 -25.15 39.13 13.26
C LYS A 178 -25.04 39.81 14.64
N GLY A 179 -23.81 39.79 15.21
CA GLY A 179 -23.50 40.47 16.46
C GLY A 179 -23.74 41.98 16.36
N LEU A 180 -23.35 42.61 15.25
CA LEU A 180 -23.59 44.03 14.99
C LEU A 180 -25.09 44.34 14.83
N ALA A 181 -25.81 43.51 14.05
CA ALA A 181 -27.25 43.64 13.88
C ALA A 181 -28.02 43.54 15.22
N PHE A 182 -27.61 42.60 16.08
CA PHE A 182 -28.17 42.46 17.42
C PHE A 182 -27.95 43.71 18.28
N LYS A 183 -26.75 44.30 18.26
CA LYS A 183 -26.43 45.53 18.98
C LYS A 183 -27.25 46.71 18.49
N GLN A 184 -27.47 46.80 17.17
CA GLN A 184 -28.32 47.84 16.59
C GLN A 184 -29.78 47.70 17.03
N SER A 185 -30.35 46.51 16.93
CA SER A 185 -31.72 46.25 17.39
C SER A 185 -31.91 46.53 18.89
N LEU A 186 -30.91 46.21 19.71
CA LEU A 186 -30.96 46.50 21.14
C LEU A 186 -30.94 48.01 21.43
N SER A 187 -30.20 48.79 20.64
CA SER A 187 -30.13 50.25 20.74
C SER A 187 -31.43 50.96 20.29
N GLU A 188 -32.20 50.32 19.41
CA GLU A 188 -33.50 50.86 18.95
C GLU A 188 -34.62 50.62 19.94
N ILE A 189 -34.48 49.73 20.90
CA ILE A 189 -35.49 49.40 21.92
C ILE A 189 -35.30 50.23 23.23
N GLN A 190 -34.14 50.84 23.41
CA GLN A 190 -33.82 51.70 24.54
C GLN A 190 -34.20 53.19 24.26
#